data_d928ec8958b5c72369325f006b2d4c14
#
_entry.id   d928ec8958b5c72369325f006b2d4c14
#
_cell.length_a   1.000
_cell.length_b   1.000
_cell.length_c   1.000
_cell.angle_alpha   90.00
_cell.angle_beta   90.00
_cell.angle_gamma   90.00
#
_symmetry.space_group_name_H-M   'P 1'
#
loop_
_entity.id
_entity.type
_entity.pdbx_description
1 polymer ?
#
loop_
_entity_poly.entity_id
_entity_poly.type
_entity_poly.pdbx_seq_one_letter_code
_entity_poly.pdbx_strand_id
1 'polypeptide(L)' 'MDTTIKTFEQDVIQRSHDLPVVVDFWAAWCGPCRILGPAIELEAGKREGKLELAKVDVDAEQELAARYGIQ' A
#
# COMPACT_ATOMS: atom_id res chain seq x y z
N MET A 1 -3.45 2.48 5.63
CA MET A 1 -2.52 3.49 6.12
C MET A 1 -1.57 3.92 5.00
N ASP A 2 -1.14 5.15 5.06
CA ASP A 2 -0.16 5.65 4.10
C ASP A 2 1.25 5.32 4.58
N THR A 3 2.04 4.71 3.70
CA THR A 3 3.36 4.20 4.04
C THR A 3 4.42 4.92 3.21
N THR A 4 5.53 5.30 3.85
CA THR A 4 6.65 5.99 3.23
C THR A 4 7.90 5.11 3.27
N ILE A 5 8.97 5.55 2.57
CA ILE A 5 10.26 4.83 2.64
C ILE A 5 10.78 4.74 4.08
N LYS A 6 10.45 5.73 4.91
CA LYS A 6 10.92 5.78 6.30
C LYS A 6 10.17 4.80 7.21
N THR A 7 8.93 4.46 6.87
CA THR A 7 8.08 3.62 7.71
C THR A 7 7.79 2.25 7.11
N PHE A 8 8.22 2.00 5.88
CA PHE A 8 7.90 0.76 5.15
C PHE A 8 8.35 -0.50 5.91
N GLU A 9 9.55 -0.48 6.48
CA GLU A 9 10.05 -1.63 7.22
C GLU A 9 9.11 -2.00 8.36
N GLN A 10 8.67 -1.03 9.12
CA GLN A 10 7.78 -1.24 10.25
C GLN A 10 6.35 -1.54 9.82
N ASP A 11 5.82 -0.75 8.87
CA ASP A 11 4.41 -0.84 8.46
C ASP A 11 4.11 -2.10 7.65
N VAL A 12 5.08 -2.59 6.89
CA VAL A 12 4.88 -3.70 5.96
C VAL A 12 5.68 -4.93 6.39
N ILE A 13 7.01 -4.81 6.44
CA ILE A 13 7.86 -5.99 6.66
C ILE A 13 7.65 -6.58 8.06
N GLN A 14 7.75 -5.77 9.09
CA GLN A 14 7.57 -6.25 10.46
C GLN A 14 6.11 -6.62 10.72
N ARG A 15 5.19 -5.83 10.23
CA ARG A 15 3.76 -6.09 10.42
C ARG A 15 3.33 -7.40 9.76
N SER A 16 3.97 -7.78 8.65
CA SER A 16 3.65 -9.01 7.93
C SER A 16 3.97 -10.27 8.72
N HIS A 17 4.73 -10.18 9.81
CA HIS A 17 4.96 -11.29 10.72
C HIS A 17 3.70 -11.62 11.54
N ASP A 18 2.82 -10.65 11.73
CA ASP A 18 1.61 -10.82 12.54
C ASP A 18 0.38 -11.14 11.70
N LEU A 19 0.25 -10.49 10.53
CA LEU A 19 -0.88 -10.69 9.61
C LEU A 19 -0.49 -10.29 8.19
N PRO A 20 -1.24 -10.77 7.18
CA PRO A 20 -0.96 -10.38 5.79
C PRO A 20 -1.07 -8.86 5.60
N VAL A 21 -0.14 -8.31 4.85
CA VAL A 21 -0.14 -6.89 4.49
C VAL A 21 -0.27 -6.76 2.98
N VAL A 22 -1.33 -6.09 2.53
CA VAL A 22 -1.54 -5.77 1.12
C VAL A 22 -0.95 -4.40 0.87
N VAL A 23 -0.05 -4.29 -0.12
CA VAL A 23 0.58 -3.02 -0.46
C VAL A 23 -0.06 -2.50 -1.76
N ASP A 24 -0.69 -1.34 -1.69
CA ASP A 24 -1.31 -0.69 -2.83
C ASP A 24 -0.40 0.44 -3.33
N PHE A 25 0.28 0.21 -4.44
CA PHE A 25 1.07 1.24 -5.12
C PHE A 25 0.14 2.03 -6.03
N TRP A 26 -0.05 3.31 -5.74
CA TRP A 26 -1.00 4.15 -6.45
C TRP A 26 -0.37 5.47 -6.89
N ALA A 27 -1.04 6.15 -7.82
CA ALA A 27 -0.62 7.49 -8.28
C ALA A 27 -1.86 8.31 -8.64
N ALA A 28 -1.79 9.61 -8.38
CA ALA A 28 -2.90 10.51 -8.67
C ALA A 28 -3.25 10.58 -10.16
N TRP A 29 -2.26 10.37 -11.04
CA TRP A 29 -2.45 10.36 -12.49
C TRP A 29 -2.98 9.03 -13.04
N CYS A 30 -3.06 8.02 -12.23
CA CYS A 30 -3.46 6.68 -12.65
C CYS A 30 -5.00 6.55 -12.58
N GLY A 31 -5.67 6.56 -13.75
CA GLY A 31 -7.11 6.44 -13.80
C GLY A 31 -7.64 5.17 -13.15
N PRO A 32 -7.14 3.97 -13.51
CA PRO A 32 -7.58 2.73 -12.85
C PRO A 32 -7.34 2.71 -11.34
N CYS A 33 -6.27 3.33 -10.87
CA CYS A 33 -5.98 3.39 -9.44
C CYS A 33 -7.05 4.16 -8.67
N ARG A 34 -7.63 5.18 -9.30
CA ARG A 34 -8.68 6.01 -8.68
C ARG A 34 -9.96 5.23 -8.46
N ILE A 35 -10.21 4.22 -9.29
CA ILE A 35 -11.38 3.36 -9.18
C ILE A 35 -11.08 2.20 -8.25
N LEU A 36 -9.92 1.58 -8.42
CA LEU A 36 -9.52 0.40 -7.69
C LEU A 36 -9.20 0.69 -6.22
N GLY A 37 -8.58 1.85 -5.94
CA GLY A 37 -8.19 2.22 -4.59
C GLY A 37 -9.34 2.17 -3.59
N PRO A 38 -10.45 2.88 -3.84
CA PRO A 38 -11.61 2.82 -2.94
C PRO A 38 -12.19 1.41 -2.78
N ALA A 39 -12.16 0.60 -3.86
CA ALA A 39 -12.65 -0.77 -3.80
C ALA A 39 -11.76 -1.63 -2.90
N ILE A 40 -10.44 -1.48 -3.01
CA ILE A 40 -9.49 -2.19 -2.16
C ILE A 40 -9.65 -1.77 -0.71
N GLU A 41 -9.82 -0.48 -0.45
CA GLU A 41 -10.00 0.05 0.90
C GLU A 41 -11.28 -0.51 1.54
N LEU A 42 -12.35 -0.60 0.77
CA LEU A 42 -13.60 -1.15 1.25
C LEU A 42 -13.45 -2.63 1.62
N GLU A 43 -12.81 -3.41 0.75
CA GLU A 43 -12.59 -4.83 1.02
C GLU A 43 -11.65 -5.05 2.21
N ALA A 44 -10.61 -4.24 2.35
CA ALA A 44 -9.72 -4.31 3.49
C ALA A 44 -10.45 -3.99 4.78
N GLY A 45 -11.36 -3.00 4.74
CA GLY A 45 -12.14 -2.62 5.90
C GLY A 45 -13.03 -3.76 6.40
N LYS A 46 -13.59 -4.55 5.47
CA LYS A 46 -14.39 -5.72 5.82
C LYS A 46 -13.58 -6.82 6.52
N ARG A 47 -12.26 -6.78 6.36
CA ARG A 47 -11.33 -7.78 6.91
C ARG A 47 -10.43 -7.19 7.97
N GLU A 48 -10.88 -6.13 8.63
CA GLU A 48 -10.12 -5.49 9.69
C GLU A 48 -9.73 -6.51 10.77
N GLY A 49 -8.45 -6.48 11.16
CA GLY A 49 -7.89 -7.45 12.11
C GLY A 49 -7.41 -8.74 11.47
N LYS A 50 -7.73 -9.00 10.20
CA LYS A 50 -7.29 -10.19 9.47
C LYS A 50 -6.25 -9.88 8.40
N LEU A 51 -6.20 -8.64 7.94
CA LEU A 51 -5.16 -8.14 7.05
C LEU A 51 -4.99 -6.65 7.26
N GLU A 52 -3.86 -6.12 6.78
CA GLU A 52 -3.53 -4.71 6.84
C GLU A 52 -3.37 -4.18 5.43
N LEU A 53 -3.81 -2.96 5.17
CA LEU A 53 -3.61 -2.31 3.88
C LEU A 53 -2.60 -1.16 4.05
N ALA A 54 -1.51 -1.22 3.30
CA ALA A 54 -0.51 -0.17 3.24
C ALA A 54 -0.56 0.48 1.86
N LYS A 55 -0.71 1.80 1.82
CA LYS A 55 -0.81 2.56 0.57
C LYS A 55 0.50 3.31 0.33
N VAL A 56 1.03 3.20 -0.87
CA VAL A 56 2.28 3.86 -1.27
C VAL A 56 2.02 4.73 -2.49
N ASP A 57 2.20 6.04 -2.33
CA ASP A 57 2.14 7.01 -3.43
C ASP A 57 3.46 6.92 -4.21
N VAL A 58 3.42 6.41 -5.44
CA VAL A 58 4.64 6.17 -6.23
C VAL A 58 5.36 7.47 -6.62
N ASP A 59 4.64 8.59 -6.69
CA ASP A 59 5.27 9.87 -7.01
C ASP A 59 6.04 10.43 -5.80
N ALA A 60 5.50 10.25 -4.61
CA ALA A 60 6.16 10.68 -3.38
C ALA A 60 7.24 9.68 -2.93
N GLU A 61 7.05 8.39 -3.21
CA GLU A 61 7.93 7.32 -2.74
C GLU A 61 8.61 6.61 -3.93
N GLN A 62 9.39 7.37 -4.70
CA GLN A 62 10.04 6.85 -5.91
C GLN A 62 11.06 5.75 -5.61
N GLU A 63 11.73 5.81 -4.48
CA GLU A 63 12.68 4.77 -4.09
C GLU A 63 11.99 3.44 -3.84
N LEU A 64 10.86 3.46 -3.15
CA LEU A 64 10.08 2.23 -2.93
C LEU A 64 9.54 1.68 -4.25
N ALA A 65 9.02 2.55 -5.11
CA ALA A 65 8.50 2.14 -6.41
C ALA A 65 9.59 1.47 -7.25
N ALA A 66 10.78 2.06 -7.29
CA ALA A 66 11.92 1.52 -8.02
C ALA A 66 12.36 0.17 -7.45
N ARG A 67 12.39 0.04 -6.13
CA ARG A 67 12.80 -1.19 -5.45
C ARG A 67 11.91 -2.38 -5.82
N TYR A 68 10.63 -2.14 -6.03
CA TYR A 68 9.67 -3.19 -6.37
C TYR A 68 9.30 -3.22 -7.86
N GLY A 69 10.04 -2.48 -8.70
CA GLY A 69 9.86 -2.50 -10.14
C GLY A 69 8.57 -1.86 -10.64
N ILE A 70 8.01 -0.92 -9.89
CA ILE A 70 6.80 -0.20 -10.27
C ILE A 70 7.17 0.95 -11.20
N GLN A 71 6.48 1.05 -12.33
CA GLN A 71 6.73 2.08 -13.32
C GLN A 71 5.49 2.91 -13.59
#